data_0b232175132e913327a376b13c17c62f
#
_entry.id   0b232175132e913327a376b13c17c62f
#
_cell.length_a   1.000
_cell.length_b   1.000
_cell.length_c   1.000
_cell.angle_alpha   90.00
_cell.angle_beta   90.00
_cell.angle_gamma   90.00
#
_symmetry.space_group_name_H-M   'P 1'
#
loop_
_entity.id
_entity.type
_entity.pdbx_description
1 polymer ?
#
loop_
_entity_poly.entity_id
_entity_poly.type
_entity_poly.pdbx_seq_one_letter_code
_entity_poly.pdbx_strand_id
1 'polypeptide(L)'
;MANVLIADSGSTKADWCLLERGKKKKRVVTQGISPYFLLDHQIVDILQQELLTKLKGVTVDEIHYYGTGCASPENVRLVKRCLQKAFPRTAIHVNHDLLGAARALCGREKGVACILGTGSNSCYYNGKRIVKNSPGIGFILGDEGSGADMGKKVVQHYLYGTFDADLMDRFNAKYNTTSFDILAAVYKGPLPNRYLAEYAGFLAENRGHFMIENIVEDSFSSFIFNHVYKYRESWTLPIHFIGGVAYGFRDMLRSVCQGYELQLGKVLKQPMEGLIEYHIN
;
A
#
# COMPACT_ATOMS: atom_id res chain seq x y z
N MET A 1 20.22 -6.93 -23.00
CA MET A 1 19.26 -6.25 -22.13
C MET A 1 20.03 -5.67 -20.96
N ALA A 2 19.63 -4.50 -20.51
CA ALA A 2 20.19 -3.86 -19.33
C ALA A 2 19.79 -4.63 -18.05
N ASN A 3 20.62 -4.55 -17.01
CA ASN A 3 20.27 -5.02 -15.68
C ASN A 3 19.34 -3.99 -15.02
N VAL A 4 18.09 -4.35 -14.81
CA VAL A 4 17.06 -3.46 -14.29
C VAL A 4 16.74 -3.80 -12.84
N LEU A 5 16.77 -2.81 -11.97
CA LEU A 5 16.38 -2.92 -10.57
C LEU A 5 15.02 -2.22 -10.38
N ILE A 6 14.02 -2.98 -9.97
CA ILE A 6 12.68 -2.46 -9.67
C ILE A 6 12.50 -2.42 -8.16
N ALA A 7 11.96 -1.33 -7.63
CA ALA A 7 11.68 -1.14 -6.21
C ALA A 7 10.23 -0.76 -5.98
N ASP A 8 9.61 -1.40 -4.98
CA ASP A 8 8.36 -1.00 -4.35
C ASP A 8 8.63 -0.72 -2.87
N SER A 9 8.54 0.55 -2.47
CA SER A 9 8.95 1.00 -1.14
C SER A 9 7.80 1.64 -0.37
N GLY A 10 7.35 0.94 0.65
CA GLY A 10 6.54 1.54 1.71
C GLY A 10 7.42 2.22 2.77
N SER A 11 6.79 2.78 3.81
CA SER A 11 7.51 3.39 4.95
C SER A 11 8.22 2.38 5.84
N THR A 12 7.81 1.11 5.81
CA THR A 12 8.33 0.05 6.69
C THR A 12 9.33 -0.85 5.99
N LYS A 13 9.01 -1.22 4.77
CA LYS A 13 9.69 -2.25 3.99
C LYS A 13 9.78 -1.79 2.55
N ALA A 14 10.93 -2.03 1.92
CA ALA A 14 11.10 -1.91 0.48
C ALA A 14 11.42 -3.27 -0.12
N ASP A 15 10.66 -3.64 -1.14
CA ASP A 15 10.87 -4.82 -1.98
C ASP A 15 11.65 -4.41 -3.22
N TRP A 16 12.76 -5.11 -3.49
CA TRP A 16 13.63 -4.88 -4.65
C TRP A 16 13.68 -6.13 -5.50
N CYS A 17 13.60 -5.99 -6.81
CA CYS A 17 13.78 -7.09 -7.75
C CYS A 17 14.80 -6.71 -8.81
N LEU A 18 15.92 -7.41 -8.84
CA LEU A 18 16.94 -7.30 -9.89
C LEU A 18 16.61 -8.28 -11.02
N LEU A 19 16.51 -7.75 -12.22
CA LEU A 19 16.33 -8.47 -13.49
C LEU A 19 17.64 -8.45 -14.25
N GLU A 20 18.29 -9.60 -14.34
CA GLU A 20 19.50 -9.82 -15.13
C GLU A 20 19.20 -10.71 -16.33
N ARG A 21 19.85 -10.44 -17.47
CA ARG A 21 19.64 -11.25 -18.69
C ARG A 21 20.01 -12.71 -18.45
N GLY A 22 19.09 -13.61 -18.75
CA GLY A 22 19.35 -15.08 -18.67
C GLY A 22 19.49 -15.63 -17.27
N LYS A 23 19.26 -14.83 -16.22
CA LYS A 23 19.31 -15.26 -14.83
C LYS A 23 17.92 -15.27 -14.18
N LYS A 24 17.80 -16.02 -13.08
CA LYS A 24 16.61 -15.95 -12.23
C LYS A 24 16.51 -14.57 -11.59
N LYS A 25 15.29 -14.07 -11.44
CA LYS A 25 14.98 -12.83 -10.73
C LYS A 25 15.55 -12.89 -9.29
N LYS A 26 16.30 -11.86 -8.89
CA LYS A 26 16.83 -11.77 -7.53
C LYS A 26 16.00 -10.78 -6.71
N ARG A 27 15.40 -11.27 -5.66
CA ARG A 27 14.64 -10.45 -4.71
C ARG A 27 15.50 -10.08 -3.50
N VAL A 28 15.36 -8.84 -3.08
CA VAL A 28 15.99 -8.29 -1.88
C VAL A 28 14.94 -7.49 -1.12
N VAL A 29 14.95 -7.63 0.19
CA VAL A 29 14.12 -6.83 1.10
C VAL A 29 15.02 -5.98 1.97
N THR A 30 14.67 -4.70 2.10
CA THR A 30 15.33 -3.74 2.97
C THR A 30 14.33 -3.04 3.87
N GLN A 31 14.81 -2.25 4.81
CA GLN A 31 13.99 -1.25 5.49
C GLN A 31 13.31 -0.34 4.45
N GLY A 32 12.09 0.10 4.73
CA GLY A 32 11.34 1.01 3.88
C GLY A 32 11.98 2.39 3.82
N ILE A 33 11.82 3.04 2.67
CA ILE A 33 12.36 4.39 2.44
C ILE A 33 11.18 5.35 2.30
N SER A 34 11.01 6.21 3.31
CA SER A 34 10.04 7.28 3.27
C SER A 34 10.72 8.63 3.50
N PRO A 35 10.71 9.53 2.52
CA PRO A 35 11.34 10.85 2.65
C PRO A 35 10.65 11.78 3.64
N TYR A 36 9.50 11.38 4.22
CA TYR A 36 8.87 12.10 5.31
C TYR A 36 9.49 11.81 6.69
N PHE A 37 10.14 10.65 6.83
CA PHE A 37 10.63 10.17 8.12
C PHE A 37 12.14 9.95 8.17
N LEU A 38 12.79 9.86 7.00
CA LEU A 38 14.21 9.56 6.90
C LEU A 38 14.98 10.75 6.31
N LEU A 39 16.12 11.03 6.90
CA LEU A 39 17.08 12.01 6.38
C LEU A 39 17.91 11.38 5.25
N ASP A 40 18.52 12.23 4.40
CA ASP A 40 19.35 11.82 3.25
C ASP A 40 20.39 10.73 3.61
N HIS A 41 21.14 10.93 4.71
CA HIS A 41 22.17 10.00 5.11
C HIS A 41 21.60 8.64 5.54
N GLN A 42 20.47 8.61 6.24
CA GLN A 42 19.80 7.37 6.64
C GLN A 42 19.32 6.56 5.43
N ILE A 43 18.80 7.23 4.41
CA ILE A 43 18.42 6.57 3.14
C ILE A 43 19.66 5.97 2.47
N VAL A 44 20.76 6.73 2.41
CA VAL A 44 22.03 6.23 1.82
C VAL A 44 22.56 5.04 2.60
N ASP A 45 22.52 5.06 3.94
CA ASP A 45 22.95 3.96 4.80
C ASP A 45 22.15 2.67 4.54
N ILE A 46 20.81 2.78 4.44
CA ILE A 46 19.97 1.63 4.08
C ILE A 46 20.38 1.05 2.72
N LEU A 47 20.58 1.92 1.72
CA LEU A 47 20.96 1.49 0.37
C LEU A 47 22.33 0.80 0.36
N GLN A 48 23.29 1.33 1.11
CA GLN A 48 24.66 0.78 1.17
C GLN A 48 24.73 -0.51 1.98
N GLN A 49 24.14 -0.53 3.16
CA GLN A 49 24.30 -1.64 4.10
C GLN A 49 23.34 -2.79 3.83
N GLU A 50 22.11 -2.50 3.39
CA GLU A 50 21.10 -3.54 3.22
C GLU A 50 20.89 -3.95 1.76
N LEU A 51 21.03 -3.04 0.79
CA LEU A 51 20.78 -3.34 -0.63
C LEU A 51 22.06 -3.73 -1.37
N LEU A 52 23.08 -2.86 -1.39
CA LEU A 52 24.30 -3.10 -2.17
C LEU A 52 25.06 -4.35 -1.72
N THR A 53 25.13 -4.61 -0.42
CA THR A 53 25.73 -5.84 0.15
C THR A 53 25.06 -7.10 -0.38
N LYS A 54 23.74 -7.07 -0.57
CA LYS A 54 22.99 -8.21 -1.11
C LYS A 54 23.07 -8.32 -2.62
N LEU A 55 23.29 -7.22 -3.35
CA LEU A 55 23.48 -7.23 -4.80
C LEU A 55 24.83 -7.78 -5.24
N LYS A 56 25.82 -7.88 -4.31
CA LYS A 56 27.13 -8.52 -4.54
C LYS A 56 27.91 -7.97 -5.75
N GLY A 57 27.95 -6.65 -5.91
CA GLY A 57 28.73 -5.99 -6.96
C GLY A 57 28.14 -6.10 -8.37
N VAL A 58 26.89 -6.54 -8.53
CA VAL A 58 26.21 -6.52 -9.83
C VAL A 58 26.04 -5.08 -10.30
N THR A 59 26.46 -4.80 -11.54
CA THR A 59 26.21 -3.50 -12.16
C THR A 59 24.74 -3.38 -12.52
N VAL A 60 24.10 -2.31 -12.02
CA VAL A 60 22.71 -1.97 -12.33
C VAL A 60 22.71 -0.84 -13.35
N ASP A 61 22.06 -1.05 -14.50
CA ASP A 61 22.01 -0.07 -15.59
C ASP A 61 20.84 0.91 -15.41
N GLU A 62 19.72 0.43 -14.87
CA GLU A 62 18.50 1.20 -14.71
C GLU A 62 17.76 0.85 -13.39
N ILE A 63 17.23 1.86 -12.71
CA ILE A 63 16.40 1.71 -11.51
C ILE A 63 15.04 2.34 -11.75
N HIS A 64 13.97 1.55 -11.55
CA HIS A 64 12.59 2.00 -11.43
C HIS A 64 12.13 1.92 -9.99
N TYR A 65 12.13 3.05 -9.32
CA TYR A 65 11.73 3.17 -7.92
C TYR A 65 10.31 3.72 -7.80
N TYR A 66 9.48 3.03 -7.06
CA TYR A 66 8.12 3.42 -6.69
C TYR A 66 8.03 3.49 -5.18
N GLY A 67 7.82 4.67 -4.63
CA GLY A 67 7.87 4.82 -3.17
C GLY A 67 6.83 5.73 -2.58
N THR A 68 6.40 5.36 -1.39
CA THR A 68 5.56 6.22 -0.55
C THR A 68 6.27 7.54 -0.30
N GLY A 69 5.51 8.63 -0.20
CA GLY A 69 6.06 9.97 0.00
C GLY A 69 6.67 10.63 -1.23
N CYS A 70 6.82 9.92 -2.35
CA CYS A 70 7.36 10.45 -3.61
C CYS A 70 6.31 11.16 -4.48
N ALA A 71 5.28 11.77 -3.88
CA ALA A 71 4.29 12.56 -4.59
C ALA A 71 4.77 14.00 -4.90
N SER A 72 5.62 14.57 -4.05
CA SER A 72 6.17 15.91 -4.27
C SER A 72 7.46 15.88 -5.10
N PRO A 73 7.69 16.88 -5.96
CA PRO A 73 8.94 17.00 -6.71
C PRO A 73 10.19 17.07 -5.83
N GLU A 74 10.06 17.61 -4.63
CA GLU A 74 11.15 17.71 -3.65
C GLU A 74 11.58 16.33 -3.16
N ASN A 75 10.62 15.52 -2.71
CA ASN A 75 10.88 14.17 -2.24
C ASN A 75 11.39 13.25 -3.35
N VAL A 76 10.89 13.42 -4.59
CA VAL A 76 11.43 12.72 -5.75
C VAL A 76 12.90 13.06 -5.96
N ARG A 77 13.27 14.35 -5.89
CA ARG A 77 14.67 14.79 -6.03
C ARG A 77 15.55 14.26 -4.89
N LEU A 78 15.05 14.25 -3.67
CA LEU A 78 15.76 13.71 -2.51
C LEU A 78 16.09 12.23 -2.70
N VAL A 79 15.06 11.40 -2.94
CA VAL A 79 15.25 9.95 -3.14
C VAL A 79 16.15 9.67 -4.35
N LYS A 80 15.96 10.39 -5.46
CA LYS A 80 16.82 10.25 -6.65
C LYS A 80 18.26 10.55 -6.34
N ARG A 81 18.55 11.62 -5.59
CA ARG A 81 19.91 11.99 -5.16
C ARG A 81 20.54 10.92 -4.26
N CYS A 82 19.79 10.34 -3.33
CA CYS A 82 20.27 9.26 -2.48
C CYS A 82 20.59 7.98 -3.29
N LEU A 83 19.70 7.60 -4.20
CA LEU A 83 19.92 6.48 -5.12
C LEU A 83 21.15 6.73 -6.01
N GLN A 84 21.33 7.98 -6.52
CA GLN A 84 22.48 8.33 -7.37
C GLN A 84 23.81 8.21 -6.62
N LYS A 85 23.85 8.49 -5.30
CA LYS A 85 25.04 8.28 -4.46
C LYS A 85 25.38 6.80 -4.32
N ALA A 86 24.37 5.94 -4.20
CA ALA A 86 24.55 4.49 -4.10
C ALA A 86 24.85 3.83 -5.46
N PHE A 87 24.31 4.37 -6.54
CA PHE A 87 24.40 3.88 -7.92
C PHE A 87 24.84 4.99 -8.90
N PRO A 88 26.13 5.40 -8.91
CA PRO A 88 26.57 6.63 -9.60
C PRO A 88 26.39 6.62 -11.13
N ARG A 89 26.38 5.44 -11.76
CA ARG A 89 26.33 5.29 -13.23
C ARG A 89 25.00 4.75 -13.75
N THR A 90 23.96 4.76 -12.94
CA THR A 90 22.67 4.14 -13.20
C THR A 90 21.64 5.18 -13.65
N ALA A 91 20.83 4.86 -14.64
CA ALA A 91 19.66 5.66 -14.98
C ALA A 91 18.57 5.46 -13.89
N ILE A 92 18.10 6.54 -13.26
CA ILE A 92 17.21 6.46 -12.09
C ILE A 92 15.89 7.17 -12.36
N HIS A 93 14.81 6.41 -12.25
CA HIS A 93 13.42 6.84 -12.37
C HIS A 93 12.73 6.67 -11.02
N VAL A 94 12.38 7.79 -10.37
CA VAL A 94 11.67 7.80 -9.10
C VAL A 94 10.24 8.25 -9.32
N ASN A 95 9.30 7.45 -8.88
CA ASN A 95 7.86 7.69 -8.96
C ASN A 95 7.21 7.40 -7.61
N HIS A 96 5.99 7.88 -7.42
CA HIS A 96 5.22 7.54 -6.22
C HIS A 96 4.56 6.15 -6.35
N ASP A 97 4.24 5.57 -5.22
CA ASP A 97 3.67 4.23 -5.05
C ASP A 97 2.37 3.99 -5.84
N LEU A 98 1.49 5.00 -5.91
CA LEU A 98 0.24 4.89 -6.66
C LEU A 98 0.47 4.68 -8.17
N LEU A 99 1.52 5.26 -8.77
CA LEU A 99 1.87 4.96 -10.15
C LEU A 99 2.41 3.53 -10.29
N GLY A 100 3.16 3.06 -9.30
CA GLY A 100 3.60 1.66 -9.23
C GLY A 100 2.40 0.71 -9.17
N ALA A 101 1.44 0.99 -8.30
CA ALA A 101 0.20 0.23 -8.20
C ALA A 101 -0.58 0.21 -9.53
N ALA A 102 -0.75 1.38 -10.17
CA ALA A 102 -1.47 1.49 -11.43
C ALA A 102 -0.79 0.68 -12.56
N ARG A 103 0.55 0.75 -12.66
CA ARG A 103 1.34 -0.03 -13.64
C ARG A 103 1.26 -1.53 -13.36
N ALA A 104 1.34 -1.93 -12.10
CA ALA A 104 1.22 -3.35 -11.71
C ALA A 104 -0.16 -3.94 -12.02
N LEU A 105 -1.21 -3.16 -11.78
CA LEU A 105 -2.59 -3.60 -11.95
C LEU A 105 -3.07 -3.54 -13.40
N CYS A 106 -2.86 -2.41 -14.05
CA CYS A 106 -3.42 -2.12 -15.37
C CYS A 106 -2.44 -2.40 -16.52
N GLY A 107 -1.14 -2.53 -16.24
CA GLY A 107 -0.14 -2.63 -17.30
C GLY A 107 -0.15 -1.39 -18.19
N ARG A 108 -0.47 -1.56 -19.47
CA ARG A 108 -0.61 -0.49 -20.46
C ARG A 108 -2.08 -0.15 -20.80
N GLU A 109 -3.03 -0.80 -20.11
CA GLU A 109 -4.45 -0.57 -20.31
C GLU A 109 -4.97 0.54 -19.40
N LYS A 110 -6.15 1.07 -19.75
CA LYS A 110 -6.87 2.06 -18.92
C LYS A 110 -7.59 1.33 -17.77
N GLY A 111 -7.64 1.97 -16.61
CA GLY A 111 -8.37 1.41 -15.46
C GLY A 111 -8.36 2.35 -14.27
N VAL A 112 -9.17 2.02 -13.28
CA VAL A 112 -9.11 2.64 -11.96
C VAL A 112 -8.26 1.75 -11.08
N ALA A 113 -7.19 2.30 -10.50
CA ALA A 113 -6.27 1.59 -9.62
C ALA A 113 -6.39 2.10 -8.20
N CYS A 114 -6.58 1.17 -7.25
CA CYS A 114 -6.82 1.45 -5.84
C CYS A 114 -5.79 0.72 -4.97
N ILE A 115 -5.25 1.41 -3.98
CA ILE A 115 -4.42 0.83 -2.92
C ILE A 115 -5.28 0.73 -1.66
N LEU A 116 -5.37 -0.47 -1.06
CA LEU A 116 -5.97 -0.71 0.26
C LEU A 116 -4.98 -1.53 1.10
N GLY A 117 -4.15 -0.79 1.84
CA GLY A 117 -3.13 -1.31 2.75
C GLY A 117 -3.31 -0.74 4.16
N THR A 118 -2.23 -0.24 4.77
CA THR A 118 -2.30 0.54 6.02
C THR A 118 -3.15 1.79 5.86
N GLY A 119 -2.94 2.56 4.77
CA GLY A 119 -3.81 3.63 4.30
C GLY A 119 -4.48 3.25 2.98
N SER A 120 -5.20 4.19 2.37
CA SER A 120 -5.85 4.01 1.07
C SER A 120 -5.53 5.12 0.08
N ASN A 121 -5.57 4.79 -1.21
CA ASN A 121 -5.42 5.77 -2.29
C ASN A 121 -6.06 5.22 -3.57
N SER A 122 -6.38 6.09 -4.52
CA SER A 122 -6.95 5.68 -5.80
C SER A 122 -6.59 6.62 -6.93
N CYS A 123 -6.63 6.13 -8.16
CA CYS A 123 -6.45 6.96 -9.35
C CYS A 123 -7.15 6.39 -10.58
N TYR A 124 -7.46 7.27 -11.52
CA TYR A 124 -7.70 6.88 -12.91
C TYR A 124 -6.37 6.92 -13.68
N TYR A 125 -6.03 5.78 -14.25
CA TYR A 125 -4.83 5.56 -15.06
C TYR A 125 -5.22 5.36 -16.53
N ASN A 126 -4.56 6.06 -17.46
CA ASN A 126 -4.90 6.02 -18.88
C ASN A 126 -4.03 5.07 -19.73
N GLY A 127 -3.32 4.15 -19.09
CA GLY A 127 -2.36 3.23 -19.73
C GLY A 127 -0.92 3.77 -19.79
N LYS A 128 -0.72 5.06 -19.49
CA LYS A 128 0.61 5.72 -19.50
C LYS A 128 0.90 6.48 -18.22
N ARG A 129 -0.07 7.24 -17.73
CA ARG A 129 0.07 8.12 -16.55
C ARG A 129 -1.23 8.19 -15.76
N ILE A 130 -1.12 8.60 -14.53
CA ILE A 130 -2.25 8.98 -13.70
C ILE A 130 -2.82 10.30 -14.25
N VAL A 131 -4.12 10.31 -14.52
CA VAL A 131 -4.84 11.47 -15.06
C VAL A 131 -5.67 12.15 -13.98
N LYS A 132 -6.26 11.34 -13.09
CA LYS A 132 -7.03 11.81 -11.95
C LYS A 132 -6.60 11.04 -10.71
N ASN A 133 -6.57 11.73 -9.56
CA ASN A 133 -6.31 11.14 -8.27
C ASN A 133 -7.30 11.73 -7.26
N SER A 134 -8.01 10.87 -6.52
CA SER A 134 -8.72 11.29 -5.32
C SER A 134 -7.67 11.43 -4.22
N PRO A 135 -7.47 12.62 -3.64
CA PRO A 135 -6.38 12.83 -2.70
C PRO A 135 -6.51 11.93 -1.48
N GLY A 136 -5.42 11.30 -1.08
CA GLY A 136 -5.29 10.68 0.24
C GLY A 136 -5.17 11.80 1.28
N ILE A 137 -6.09 11.84 2.23
CA ILE A 137 -6.12 12.86 3.29
C ILE A 137 -5.73 12.31 4.66
N GLY A 138 -5.17 11.10 4.66
CA GLY A 138 -4.60 10.43 5.84
C GLY A 138 -5.65 9.85 6.79
N PHE A 139 -5.19 9.07 7.76
CA PHE A 139 -6.03 8.21 8.60
C PHE A 139 -6.99 8.94 9.56
N ILE A 140 -6.76 10.23 9.84
CA ILE A 140 -7.65 11.03 10.68
C ILE A 140 -8.89 11.46 9.90
N LEU A 141 -8.71 11.96 8.69
CA LEU A 141 -9.75 12.58 7.88
C LEU A 141 -10.28 11.68 6.76
N GLY A 142 -9.60 10.57 6.46
CA GLY A 142 -9.89 9.68 5.35
C GLY A 142 -9.29 8.29 5.55
N ASP A 143 -8.60 7.79 4.51
CA ASP A 143 -8.08 6.43 4.42
C ASP A 143 -9.19 5.36 4.53
N GLU A 144 -10.42 5.67 4.10
CA GLU A 144 -11.55 4.75 4.10
C GLU A 144 -11.17 3.44 3.39
N GLY A 145 -11.67 2.32 3.86
CA GLY A 145 -11.38 0.98 3.32
C GLY A 145 -9.98 0.44 3.63
N SER A 146 -9.15 1.21 4.33
CA SER A 146 -7.80 0.80 4.73
C SER A 146 -7.79 0.03 6.05
N GLY A 147 -6.63 -0.55 6.37
CA GLY A 147 -6.41 -1.18 7.68
C GLY A 147 -6.54 -0.20 8.84
N ALA A 148 -6.10 1.05 8.67
CA ALA A 148 -6.24 2.08 9.69
C ALA A 148 -7.69 2.48 9.93
N ASP A 149 -8.51 2.59 8.87
CA ASP A 149 -9.95 2.85 8.98
C ASP A 149 -10.67 1.69 9.64
N MET A 150 -10.46 0.47 9.17
CA MET A 150 -11.05 -0.74 9.76
C MET A 150 -10.63 -0.92 11.22
N GLY A 151 -9.35 -0.76 11.52
CA GLY A 151 -8.83 -0.89 12.87
C GLY A 151 -9.36 0.19 13.81
N LYS A 152 -9.53 1.43 13.32
CA LYS A 152 -10.20 2.49 14.07
C LYS A 152 -11.61 2.09 14.48
N LYS A 153 -12.40 1.51 13.59
CA LYS A 153 -13.74 1.00 13.89
C LYS A 153 -13.72 -0.13 14.91
N VAL A 154 -12.80 -1.09 14.77
CA VAL A 154 -12.59 -2.15 15.78
C VAL A 154 -12.32 -1.57 17.17
N VAL A 155 -11.37 -0.63 17.26
CA VAL A 155 -11.02 0.04 18.53
C VAL A 155 -12.20 0.82 19.11
N GLN A 156 -12.98 1.50 18.26
CA GLN A 156 -14.18 2.21 18.69
C GLN A 156 -15.22 1.24 19.30
N HIS A 157 -15.51 0.11 18.63
CA HIS A 157 -16.42 -0.92 19.17
C HIS A 157 -15.94 -1.46 20.51
N TYR A 158 -14.63 -1.72 20.65
CA TYR A 158 -14.04 -2.18 21.89
C TYR A 158 -14.18 -1.14 23.01
N LEU A 159 -13.75 0.10 22.77
CA LEU A 159 -13.73 1.17 23.78
C LEU A 159 -15.13 1.61 24.22
N TYR A 160 -16.12 1.58 23.31
CA TYR A 160 -17.52 1.87 23.63
C TYR A 160 -18.26 0.66 24.23
N GLY A 161 -17.64 -0.52 24.30
CA GLY A 161 -18.27 -1.73 24.80
C GLY A 161 -19.45 -2.20 23.95
N THR A 162 -19.38 -1.97 22.63
CA THR A 162 -20.47 -2.31 21.69
C THR A 162 -20.25 -3.66 20.99
N PHE A 163 -19.11 -4.31 21.18
CA PHE A 163 -18.96 -5.71 20.81
C PHE A 163 -19.87 -6.59 21.69
N ASP A 164 -20.38 -7.69 21.14
CA ASP A 164 -21.01 -8.69 21.97
C ASP A 164 -19.99 -9.42 22.86
N ALA A 165 -20.46 -10.26 23.78
CA ALA A 165 -19.61 -10.91 24.76
C ALA A 165 -18.53 -11.79 24.11
N ASP A 166 -18.86 -12.52 23.04
CA ASP A 166 -17.92 -13.41 22.35
C ASP A 166 -16.79 -12.63 21.69
N LEU A 167 -17.10 -11.57 20.94
CA LEU A 167 -16.07 -10.72 20.31
C LEU A 167 -15.25 -9.96 21.36
N MET A 168 -15.86 -9.53 22.47
CA MET A 168 -15.15 -8.86 23.56
C MET A 168 -14.11 -9.80 24.20
N ASP A 169 -14.49 -11.04 24.47
CA ASP A 169 -13.60 -12.06 25.03
C ASP A 169 -12.44 -12.40 24.06
N ARG A 170 -12.74 -12.55 22.78
CA ARG A 170 -11.70 -12.78 21.74
C ARG A 170 -10.75 -11.61 21.62
N PHE A 171 -11.25 -10.38 21.69
CA PHE A 171 -10.41 -9.19 21.62
C PHE A 171 -9.46 -9.11 22.82
N ASN A 172 -9.98 -9.29 24.04
CA ASN A 172 -9.19 -9.29 25.27
C ASN A 172 -8.14 -10.40 25.28
N ALA A 173 -8.50 -11.61 24.85
CA ALA A 173 -7.57 -12.73 24.77
C ALA A 173 -6.42 -12.48 23.76
N LYS A 174 -6.72 -11.79 22.66
CA LYS A 174 -5.72 -11.53 21.62
C LYS A 174 -4.76 -10.40 21.96
N TYR A 175 -5.28 -9.27 22.45
CA TYR A 175 -4.48 -8.05 22.54
C TYR A 175 -3.99 -7.77 23.97
N ASN A 176 -4.64 -8.30 24.99
CA ASN A 176 -4.27 -8.09 26.40
C ASN A 176 -3.88 -6.63 26.69
N THR A 177 -4.71 -5.69 26.24
CA THR A 177 -4.46 -4.24 26.27
C THR A 177 -5.57 -3.53 27.05
N THR A 178 -5.28 -2.35 27.57
CA THR A 178 -6.26 -1.52 28.26
C THR A 178 -6.70 -0.35 27.41
N SER A 179 -7.84 0.27 27.73
CA SER A 179 -8.30 1.51 27.08
C SER A 179 -7.24 2.63 27.16
N PHE A 180 -6.50 2.70 28.27
CA PHE A 180 -5.44 3.68 28.43
C PHE A 180 -4.27 3.44 27.48
N ASP A 181 -3.84 2.19 27.31
CA ASP A 181 -2.75 1.83 26.41
C ASP A 181 -3.11 2.14 24.96
N ILE A 182 -4.33 1.82 24.55
CA ILE A 182 -4.83 2.11 23.20
C ILE A 182 -4.83 3.63 22.96
N LEU A 183 -5.39 4.42 23.87
CA LEU A 183 -5.43 5.87 23.72
C LEU A 183 -4.02 6.49 23.71
N ALA A 184 -3.11 5.98 24.57
CA ALA A 184 -1.72 6.43 24.57
C ALA A 184 -1.02 6.12 23.23
N ALA A 185 -1.20 4.94 22.67
CA ALA A 185 -0.63 4.54 21.39
C ALA A 185 -1.18 5.38 20.22
N VAL A 186 -2.49 5.66 20.21
CA VAL A 186 -3.14 6.44 19.14
C VAL A 186 -2.76 7.92 19.20
N TYR A 187 -2.73 8.54 20.41
CA TYR A 187 -2.54 10.00 20.52
C TYR A 187 -1.10 10.43 20.81
N LYS A 188 -0.25 9.53 21.30
CA LYS A 188 1.15 9.83 21.68
C LYS A 188 2.18 8.94 20.97
N GLY A 189 1.74 7.86 20.33
CA GLY A 189 2.63 6.94 19.63
C GLY A 189 3.19 7.53 18.34
N PRO A 190 4.34 7.02 17.85
CA PRO A 190 5.03 7.59 16.69
C PRO A 190 4.34 7.26 15.33
N LEU A 191 3.57 6.19 15.23
CA LEU A 191 2.94 5.72 14.00
C LEU A 191 1.50 5.23 14.26
N PRO A 192 0.58 6.12 14.67
CA PRO A 192 -0.77 5.74 15.10
C PRO A 192 -1.61 5.07 13.99
N ASN A 193 -1.43 5.48 12.73
CA ASN A 193 -2.09 4.83 11.60
C ASN A 193 -1.69 3.35 11.45
N ARG A 194 -0.43 3.03 11.71
CA ARG A 194 0.06 1.65 11.66
C ARG A 194 -0.46 0.84 12.84
N TYR A 195 -0.42 1.41 14.04
CA TYR A 195 -0.99 0.81 15.22
C TYR A 195 -2.47 0.45 15.01
N LEU A 196 -3.27 1.38 14.49
CA LEU A 196 -4.66 1.11 14.16
C LEU A 196 -4.79 0.00 13.12
N ALA A 197 -3.97 0.01 12.07
CA ALA A 197 -4.06 -0.99 11.00
C ALA A 197 -3.79 -2.42 11.48
N GLU A 198 -3.09 -2.63 12.59
CA GLU A 198 -2.87 -3.96 13.16
C GLU A 198 -4.17 -4.62 13.62
N TYR A 199 -5.17 -3.83 14.03
CA TYR A 199 -6.49 -4.35 14.42
C TYR A 199 -7.33 -4.86 13.24
N ALA A 200 -6.97 -4.55 11.98
CA ALA A 200 -7.59 -5.21 10.82
C ALA A 200 -7.37 -6.74 10.82
N GLY A 201 -6.31 -7.23 11.49
CA GLY A 201 -6.09 -8.65 11.72
C GLY A 201 -7.20 -9.32 12.54
N PHE A 202 -7.80 -8.60 13.49
CA PHE A 202 -8.94 -9.09 14.26
C PHE A 202 -10.16 -9.37 13.38
N LEU A 203 -10.41 -8.50 12.40
CA LEU A 203 -11.49 -8.71 11.44
C LEU A 203 -11.24 -9.95 10.59
N ALA A 204 -10.01 -10.15 10.13
CA ALA A 204 -9.65 -11.30 9.30
C ALA A 204 -9.80 -12.65 10.03
N GLU A 205 -9.55 -12.67 11.34
CA GLU A 205 -9.66 -13.87 12.18
C GLU A 205 -11.09 -14.18 12.64
N ASN A 206 -11.98 -13.20 12.61
CA ASN A 206 -13.35 -13.32 13.08
C ASN A 206 -14.38 -13.18 11.94
N ARG A 207 -13.97 -13.54 10.70
CA ARG A 207 -14.87 -13.57 9.54
C ARG A 207 -16.09 -14.47 9.80
N GLY A 208 -17.22 -14.07 9.25
CA GLY A 208 -18.51 -14.74 9.45
C GLY A 208 -19.33 -14.22 10.63
N HIS A 209 -18.73 -13.43 11.51
CA HIS A 209 -19.49 -12.74 12.55
C HIS A 209 -20.13 -11.46 11.98
N PHE A 210 -21.45 -11.25 12.18
CA PHE A 210 -22.19 -10.17 11.52
C PHE A 210 -21.59 -8.76 11.76
N MET A 211 -21.13 -8.47 12.99
CA MET A 211 -20.52 -7.17 13.30
C MET A 211 -19.20 -6.97 12.53
N ILE A 212 -18.42 -8.04 12.36
CA ILE A 212 -17.15 -8.02 11.63
C ILE A 212 -17.40 -7.78 10.15
N GLU A 213 -18.35 -8.51 9.57
CA GLU A 213 -18.71 -8.33 8.14
C GLU A 213 -19.24 -6.91 7.89
N ASN A 214 -20.07 -6.36 8.78
CA ASN A 214 -20.57 -4.99 8.68
C ASN A 214 -19.41 -3.95 8.71
N ILE A 215 -18.44 -4.10 9.61
CA ILE A 215 -17.29 -3.17 9.68
C ILE A 215 -16.52 -3.18 8.35
N VAL A 216 -16.29 -4.36 7.77
CA VAL A 216 -15.55 -4.50 6.51
C VAL A 216 -16.35 -3.93 5.34
N GLU A 217 -17.64 -4.26 5.24
CA GLU A 217 -18.55 -3.78 4.21
C GLU A 217 -18.69 -2.25 4.24
N ASP A 218 -18.93 -1.66 5.41
CA ASP A 218 -19.03 -0.21 5.60
C ASP A 218 -17.74 0.51 5.21
N SER A 219 -16.59 -0.07 5.54
CA SER A 219 -15.29 0.52 5.18
C SER A 219 -15.08 0.53 3.68
N PHE A 220 -15.38 -0.58 2.99
CA PHE A 220 -15.27 -0.64 1.53
C PHE A 220 -16.31 0.21 0.83
N SER A 221 -17.56 0.23 1.32
CA SER A 221 -18.62 1.09 0.79
C SER A 221 -18.24 2.57 0.88
N SER A 222 -17.68 2.98 2.02
CA SER A 222 -17.17 4.34 2.22
C SER A 222 -16.03 4.67 1.24
N PHE A 223 -15.13 3.72 0.98
CA PHE A 223 -14.07 3.90 -0.01
C PHE A 223 -14.62 4.04 -1.44
N ILE A 224 -15.55 3.18 -1.85
CA ILE A 224 -16.18 3.27 -3.18
C ILE A 224 -16.85 4.63 -3.35
N PHE A 225 -17.65 5.05 -2.38
CA PHE A 225 -18.39 6.31 -2.44
C PHE A 225 -17.46 7.53 -2.47
N ASN A 226 -16.46 7.60 -1.57
CA ASN A 226 -15.61 8.77 -1.42
C ASN A 226 -14.50 8.86 -2.48
N HIS A 227 -14.05 7.74 -3.02
CA HIS A 227 -12.88 7.72 -3.92
C HIS A 227 -13.22 7.24 -5.33
N VAL A 228 -13.91 6.11 -5.48
CA VAL A 228 -14.10 5.48 -6.80
C VAL A 228 -15.16 6.19 -7.63
N TYR A 229 -16.27 6.58 -7.04
CA TYR A 229 -17.37 7.26 -7.74
C TYR A 229 -17.02 8.65 -8.27
N LYS A 230 -15.93 9.24 -7.81
CA LYS A 230 -15.40 10.49 -8.37
C LYS A 230 -14.83 10.34 -9.77
N TYR A 231 -14.55 9.11 -10.21
CA TYR A 231 -14.06 8.83 -11.55
C TYR A 231 -15.22 8.37 -12.44
N ARG A 232 -15.63 9.17 -13.43
CA ARG A 232 -16.63 8.74 -14.44
C ARG A 232 -16.20 7.44 -15.13
N GLU A 233 -14.92 7.24 -15.26
CA GLU A 233 -14.30 6.08 -15.89
C GLU A 233 -14.58 4.77 -15.12
N SER A 234 -14.90 4.84 -13.82
CA SER A 234 -15.26 3.65 -13.02
C SER A 234 -16.55 2.97 -13.48
N TRP A 235 -17.42 3.67 -14.19
CA TRP A 235 -18.68 3.13 -14.71
C TRP A 235 -18.48 2.22 -15.94
N THR A 236 -17.34 2.32 -16.61
CA THR A 236 -17.09 1.60 -17.88
C THR A 236 -15.77 0.83 -17.90
N LEU A 237 -14.88 1.10 -16.96
CA LEU A 237 -13.57 0.46 -16.87
C LEU A 237 -13.46 -0.38 -15.61
N PRO A 238 -12.66 -1.45 -15.63
CA PRO A 238 -12.43 -2.26 -14.46
C PRO A 238 -11.74 -1.46 -13.35
N ILE A 239 -12.14 -1.75 -12.10
CA ILE A 239 -11.52 -1.22 -10.89
C ILE A 239 -10.63 -2.29 -10.31
N HIS A 240 -9.35 -1.98 -10.21
CA HIS A 240 -8.34 -2.91 -9.72
C HIS A 240 -7.89 -2.49 -8.33
N PHE A 241 -7.56 -3.46 -7.51
CA PHE A 241 -7.14 -3.24 -6.13
C PHE A 241 -5.80 -3.90 -5.83
N ILE A 242 -5.02 -3.26 -4.97
CA ILE A 242 -3.76 -3.80 -4.47
C ILE A 242 -3.59 -3.47 -2.99
N GLY A 243 -2.99 -4.39 -2.25
CA GLY A 243 -2.68 -4.23 -0.84
C GLY A 243 -3.15 -5.40 0.02
N GLY A 244 -2.63 -5.46 1.23
CA GLY A 244 -2.92 -6.54 2.17
C GLY A 244 -4.40 -6.62 2.54
N VAL A 245 -5.05 -5.48 2.74
CA VAL A 245 -6.48 -5.39 3.08
C VAL A 245 -7.34 -5.82 1.90
N ALA A 246 -7.10 -5.23 0.71
CA ALA A 246 -7.84 -5.63 -0.50
C ALA A 246 -7.77 -7.13 -0.76
N TYR A 247 -6.58 -7.71 -0.63
CA TYR A 247 -6.36 -9.12 -0.89
C TYR A 247 -6.96 -10.03 0.20
N GLY A 248 -6.85 -9.62 1.47
CA GLY A 248 -7.38 -10.37 2.61
C GLY A 248 -8.90 -10.47 2.61
N PHE A 249 -9.58 -9.41 2.21
CA PHE A 249 -11.04 -9.31 2.17
C PHE A 249 -11.59 -9.24 0.75
N ARG A 250 -10.93 -9.88 -0.22
CA ARG A 250 -11.29 -9.81 -1.65
C ARG A 250 -12.67 -10.34 -1.99
N ASP A 251 -13.20 -11.24 -1.19
CA ASP A 251 -14.55 -11.78 -1.29
C ASP A 251 -15.59 -10.69 -0.95
N MET A 252 -15.44 -10.00 0.17
CA MET A 252 -16.28 -8.87 0.55
C MET A 252 -16.13 -7.72 -0.45
N LEU A 253 -14.90 -7.41 -0.88
CA LEU A 253 -14.67 -6.39 -1.89
C LEU A 253 -15.39 -6.69 -3.21
N ARG A 254 -15.46 -7.97 -3.60
CA ARG A 254 -16.26 -8.40 -4.78
C ARG A 254 -17.74 -8.16 -4.56
N SER A 255 -18.27 -8.55 -3.40
CA SER A 255 -19.67 -8.34 -3.05
C SER A 255 -20.04 -6.86 -3.07
N VAL A 256 -19.22 -6.01 -2.46
CA VAL A 256 -19.41 -4.55 -2.44
C VAL A 256 -19.38 -3.98 -3.85
N CYS A 257 -18.36 -4.30 -4.67
CA CYS A 257 -18.31 -3.84 -6.06
C CYS A 257 -19.54 -4.27 -6.86
N GLN A 258 -20.02 -5.50 -6.66
CA GLN A 258 -21.24 -6.00 -7.31
C GLN A 258 -22.49 -5.22 -6.87
N GLY A 259 -22.63 -4.93 -5.58
CA GLY A 259 -23.73 -4.12 -5.04
C GLY A 259 -23.77 -2.69 -5.60
N TYR A 260 -22.60 -2.15 -5.94
CA TYR A 260 -22.46 -0.85 -6.58
C TYR A 260 -22.43 -0.90 -8.13
N GLU A 261 -22.73 -2.05 -8.74
CA GLU A 261 -22.71 -2.26 -10.20
C GLU A 261 -21.35 -1.93 -10.86
N LEU A 262 -20.26 -2.11 -10.15
CA LEU A 262 -18.90 -1.81 -10.58
C LEU A 262 -18.18 -3.09 -11.05
N GLN A 263 -17.44 -2.99 -12.14
CA GLN A 263 -16.63 -4.08 -12.66
C GLN A 263 -15.35 -4.26 -11.82
N LEU A 264 -15.30 -5.28 -10.96
CA LEU A 264 -14.08 -5.65 -10.25
C LEU A 264 -13.07 -6.26 -11.22
N GLY A 265 -11.87 -5.69 -11.27
CA GLY A 265 -10.74 -6.19 -12.03
C GLY A 265 -9.79 -7.06 -11.19
N LYS A 266 -8.49 -6.86 -11.35
CA LYS A 266 -7.47 -7.60 -10.59
C LYS A 266 -7.45 -7.20 -9.12
N VAL A 267 -7.21 -8.16 -8.22
CA VAL A 267 -6.92 -7.92 -6.81
C VAL A 267 -5.58 -8.55 -6.47
N LEU A 268 -4.56 -7.73 -6.22
CA LEU A 268 -3.19 -8.19 -5.95
C LEU A 268 -2.79 -7.90 -4.49
N LYS A 269 -2.00 -8.79 -3.91
CA LYS A 269 -1.45 -8.57 -2.56
C LYS A 269 -0.30 -7.55 -2.56
N GLN A 270 0.54 -7.59 -3.58
CA GLN A 270 1.77 -6.79 -3.71
C GLN A 270 2.02 -6.44 -5.19
N PRO A 271 2.66 -5.30 -5.51
CA PRO A 271 2.79 -4.85 -6.89
C PRO A 271 3.94 -5.48 -7.67
N MET A 272 4.93 -6.09 -7.02
CA MET A 272 6.21 -6.43 -7.63
C MET A 272 6.09 -7.32 -8.87
N GLU A 273 5.23 -8.37 -8.88
CA GLU A 273 5.11 -9.21 -10.08
C GLU A 273 4.52 -8.43 -11.27
N GLY A 274 3.47 -7.63 -11.04
CA GLY A 274 2.91 -6.77 -12.08
C GLY A 274 3.86 -5.69 -12.56
N LEU A 275 4.71 -5.14 -11.68
CA LEU A 275 5.76 -4.20 -12.07
C LEU A 275 6.83 -4.88 -12.94
N ILE A 276 7.21 -6.10 -12.60
CA ILE A 276 8.13 -6.88 -13.41
C ILE A 276 7.56 -7.11 -14.82
N GLU A 277 6.30 -7.54 -14.91
CA GLU A 277 5.61 -7.71 -16.21
C GLU A 277 5.57 -6.40 -17.01
N TYR A 278 5.28 -5.28 -16.35
CA TYR A 278 5.25 -3.96 -16.99
C TYR A 278 6.59 -3.54 -17.57
N HIS A 279 7.70 -3.86 -16.92
CA HIS A 279 9.04 -3.44 -17.35
C HIS A 279 9.77 -4.44 -18.27
N ILE A 280 9.30 -5.67 -18.36
CA ILE A 280 9.85 -6.67 -19.31
C ILE A 280 9.21 -6.53 -20.70
N ASN A 281 7.91 -6.18 -20.76
CA ASN A 281 7.12 -5.97 -21.98
C ASN A 281 7.12 -4.51 -22.41
#